data_c09cb252ee5a6c686ca5b0c90e0a3fed
#
_entry.id   c09cb252ee5a6c686ca5b0c90e0a3fed
#
_cell.length_a   1.000
_cell.length_b   1.000
_cell.length_c   1.000
_cell.angle_alpha   90.00
_cell.angle_beta   90.00
_cell.angle_gamma   90.00
#
_symmetry.space_group_name_H-M   'P 1'
#
loop_
_entity.id
_entity.type
_entity.pdbx_description
1 polymer ?
#
loop_
_entity_poly.entity_id
_entity_poly.type
_entity_poly.pdbx_seq_one_letter_code
_entity_poly.pdbx_strand_id
1 'polypeptide(L)'
;MISMKPKILSFLLLPMLVACVDDAKKYTAEFPEFEPLEVKTPPGTNPKVGKAVVVAARQKKAGQHLYEVNYKWTVTGPGEAIQRYRKSAIYNENTPMPTDTITFSESGRYNVVLVASYEVAGVGKGQSFTENFPGRQGSAKYEGSALRYRVTLERTFDVED
;
A
#
# COMPACT_ATOMS: atom_id res chain seq x y z
N MET A 1 -65.48 -33.46 31.56
CA MET A 1 -65.02 -32.05 31.21
C MET A 1 -63.63 -31.85 31.81
N ILE A 2 -62.63 -32.06 31.04
CA ILE A 2 -61.25 -31.86 31.49
C ILE A 2 -60.64 -30.79 30.56
N SER A 3 -60.38 -29.57 31.10
CA SER A 3 -59.76 -28.45 30.44
C SER A 3 -58.27 -28.69 30.39
N MET A 4 -57.69 -28.92 29.21
CA MET A 4 -56.26 -28.89 28.98
C MET A 4 -55.88 -27.50 28.48
N LYS A 5 -55.16 -26.78 29.31
CA LYS A 5 -54.49 -25.52 28.93
C LYS A 5 -53.25 -25.84 28.07
N PRO A 6 -53.01 -25.13 26.96
CA PRO A 6 -51.73 -25.24 26.27
C PRO A 6 -50.68 -24.39 27.00
N LYS A 7 -49.69 -25.07 27.55
CA LYS A 7 -48.51 -24.41 28.11
C LYS A 7 -47.36 -24.46 27.09
N ILE A 8 -46.94 -23.28 26.70
CA ILE A 8 -45.54 -22.86 26.49
C ILE A 8 -44.73 -23.75 25.53
N LEU A 9 -44.72 -23.33 24.27
CA LEU A 9 -43.63 -23.61 23.35
C LEU A 9 -43.21 -22.29 22.71
N SER A 10 -42.54 -21.44 23.47
CA SER A 10 -42.02 -20.16 22.96
C SER A 10 -40.83 -19.71 23.77
N PHE A 11 -39.74 -20.51 23.72
CA PHE A 11 -38.47 -20.06 24.31
C PHE A 11 -37.31 -20.95 23.81
N LEU A 12 -37.03 -20.92 22.50
CA LEU A 12 -35.77 -21.54 22.00
C LEU A 12 -35.43 -21.07 20.59
N LEU A 13 -35.40 -19.74 20.39
CA LEU A 13 -34.93 -19.19 19.11
C LEU A 13 -34.30 -17.81 19.28
N LEU A 14 -33.41 -17.71 20.26
CA LEU A 14 -32.58 -16.50 20.37
C LEU A 14 -31.31 -16.83 21.17
N PRO A 15 -30.33 -17.50 20.60
CA PRO A 15 -28.97 -17.01 20.64
C PRO A 15 -28.11 -17.50 19.44
N MET A 16 -28.44 -17.16 18.21
CA MET A 16 -27.56 -17.47 17.07
C MET A 16 -27.13 -16.25 16.26
N LEU A 17 -27.29 -15.05 16.77
CA LEU A 17 -26.91 -13.83 16.04
C LEU A 17 -25.74 -13.05 16.66
N VAL A 18 -25.03 -13.61 17.64
CA VAL A 18 -23.93 -12.88 18.30
C VAL A 18 -22.54 -13.42 17.93
N ALA A 19 -22.44 -14.47 17.11
CA ALA A 19 -21.15 -15.13 16.86
C ALA A 19 -20.33 -14.58 15.67
N CYS A 20 -20.80 -13.58 14.91
CA CYS A 20 -20.11 -13.12 13.69
C CYS A 20 -19.39 -11.77 13.80
N VAL A 21 -19.35 -11.13 14.95
CA VAL A 21 -18.81 -9.74 15.04
C VAL A 21 -17.38 -9.67 15.58
N ASP A 22 -16.84 -10.74 16.15
CA ASP A 22 -15.59 -10.65 16.92
C ASP A 22 -14.32 -11.22 16.26
N ASP A 23 -14.43 -11.95 15.16
CA ASP A 23 -13.26 -12.57 14.53
C ASP A 23 -12.38 -11.55 13.75
N ALA A 24 -12.95 -10.48 13.25
CA ALA A 24 -12.18 -9.44 12.56
C ALA A 24 -11.20 -8.68 13.48
N LYS A 25 -11.45 -8.68 14.79
CA LYS A 25 -10.56 -8.03 15.77
C LYS A 25 -9.38 -8.89 16.23
N LYS A 26 -9.36 -10.18 15.88
CA LYS A 26 -8.30 -11.13 16.33
C LYS A 26 -6.98 -10.94 15.61
N TYR A 27 -6.98 -10.34 14.43
CA TYR A 27 -5.78 -10.22 13.63
C TYR A 27 -5.17 -8.83 13.77
N THR A 28 -3.88 -8.77 14.06
CA THR A 28 -3.12 -7.53 14.03
C THR A 28 -2.39 -7.47 12.70
N ALA A 29 -2.74 -6.51 11.87
CA ALA A 29 -2.04 -6.27 10.61
C ALA A 29 -0.66 -5.65 10.86
N GLU A 30 0.30 -5.97 10.01
CA GLU A 30 1.65 -5.45 10.05
C GLU A 30 2.00 -4.75 8.76
N PHE A 31 2.84 -3.70 8.85
CA PHE A 31 3.37 -2.99 7.71
C PHE A 31 4.23 -3.89 6.82
N PRO A 32 4.13 -3.76 5.50
CA PRO A 32 5.18 -4.20 4.61
C PRO A 32 6.40 -3.29 4.79
N GLU A 33 7.59 -3.89 4.77
CA GLU A 33 8.85 -3.14 4.80
C GLU A 33 9.39 -3.00 3.37
N PHE A 34 9.90 -1.82 3.03
CA PHE A 34 10.46 -1.53 1.72
C PHE A 34 11.92 -1.12 1.81
N GLU A 35 12.66 -1.42 0.74
CA GLU A 35 13.91 -0.77 0.44
C GLU A 35 13.65 0.62 -0.15
N PRO A 36 14.63 1.55 -0.10
CA PRO A 36 14.52 2.84 -0.75
C PRO A 36 14.18 2.71 -2.24
N LEU A 37 13.37 3.63 -2.77
CA LEU A 37 12.97 3.64 -4.17
C LEU A 37 14.20 3.65 -5.09
N GLU A 38 14.27 2.70 -6.00
CA GLU A 38 15.36 2.57 -6.97
C GLU A 38 15.05 3.30 -8.28
N VAL A 39 16.07 3.94 -8.84
CA VAL A 39 16.07 4.45 -10.21
C VAL A 39 17.10 3.66 -10.98
N LYS A 40 16.66 2.90 -11.96
CA LYS A 40 17.50 1.99 -12.74
C LYS A 40 17.74 2.55 -14.15
N THR A 41 18.98 2.71 -14.46
CA THR A 41 19.49 3.02 -15.79
C THR A 41 20.45 1.93 -16.23
N PRO A 42 20.86 1.86 -17.48
CA PRO A 42 21.97 0.98 -17.90
C PRO A 42 23.21 1.18 -17.00
N PRO A 43 23.96 0.11 -16.70
CA PRO A 43 25.11 0.18 -15.79
C PRO A 43 26.08 1.33 -16.15
N GLY A 44 26.46 2.12 -15.14
CA GLY A 44 27.40 3.22 -15.31
C GLY A 44 26.86 4.46 -16.03
N THR A 45 25.52 4.56 -16.19
CA THR A 45 24.91 5.73 -16.84
C THR A 45 23.96 6.43 -15.87
N ASN A 46 23.84 7.74 -15.99
CA ASN A 46 22.81 8.53 -15.34
C ASN A 46 21.51 8.53 -16.19
N PRO A 47 20.37 8.87 -15.60
CA PRO A 47 19.16 9.15 -16.36
C PRO A 47 19.40 10.23 -17.42
N LYS A 48 18.90 10.00 -18.63
CA LYS A 48 19.07 10.93 -19.76
C LYS A 48 17.75 11.23 -20.46
N VAL A 49 17.65 12.41 -21.03
CA VAL A 49 16.55 12.83 -21.90
C VAL A 49 16.34 11.82 -23.03
N GLY A 50 15.07 11.47 -23.30
CA GLY A 50 14.69 10.53 -24.34
C GLY A 50 15.05 9.07 -24.09
N LYS A 51 15.66 8.74 -22.95
CA LYS A 51 15.96 7.36 -22.55
C LYS A 51 14.98 6.86 -21.50
N ALA A 52 14.59 5.60 -21.62
CA ALA A 52 13.72 4.94 -20.65
C ALA A 52 14.46 4.73 -19.32
N VAL A 53 13.84 5.17 -18.24
CA VAL A 53 14.33 5.02 -16.86
C VAL A 53 13.31 4.17 -16.11
N VAL A 54 13.76 3.08 -15.48
CA VAL A 54 12.89 2.24 -14.65
C VAL A 54 12.96 2.71 -13.21
N VAL A 55 11.82 3.06 -12.65
CA VAL A 55 11.65 3.31 -11.21
C VAL A 55 11.01 2.09 -10.57
N ALA A 56 11.54 1.61 -9.47
CA ALA A 56 11.10 0.39 -8.84
C ALA A 56 11.08 0.49 -7.31
N ALA A 57 10.01 -0.05 -6.71
CA ALA A 57 10.00 -0.32 -5.28
C ALA A 57 10.30 -1.80 -5.05
N ARG A 58 11.16 -2.09 -4.08
CA ARG A 58 11.45 -3.45 -3.66
C ARG A 58 10.92 -3.66 -2.24
N GLN A 59 10.09 -4.67 -2.08
CA GLN A 59 9.61 -5.07 -0.76
C GLN A 59 10.66 -5.95 -0.08
N LYS A 60 11.08 -5.55 1.12
CA LYS A 60 12.03 -6.29 1.96
C LYS A 60 11.32 -7.36 2.79
N LYS A 61 10.13 -7.02 3.28
CA LYS A 61 9.28 -7.92 4.06
C LYS A 61 7.82 -7.70 3.66
N ALA A 62 7.09 -8.78 3.46
CA ALA A 62 5.66 -8.72 3.23
C ALA A 62 4.92 -8.26 4.49
N GLY A 63 3.87 -7.46 4.31
CA GLY A 63 2.95 -7.14 5.38
C GLY A 63 2.06 -8.34 5.72
N GLN A 64 1.41 -8.31 6.89
CA GLN A 64 0.49 -9.35 7.32
C GLN A 64 -0.92 -8.79 7.47
N HIS A 65 -1.92 -9.63 7.20
CA HIS A 65 -3.34 -9.29 7.28
C HIS A 65 -3.73 -8.06 6.44
N LEU A 66 -3.13 -7.96 5.28
CA LEU A 66 -3.46 -7.00 4.23
C LEU A 66 -4.15 -7.76 3.09
N TYR A 67 -5.14 -7.18 2.45
CA TYR A 67 -5.88 -7.90 1.41
C TYR A 67 -5.96 -7.19 0.06
N GLU A 68 -5.82 -5.90 0.01
CA GLU A 68 -5.80 -5.12 -1.23
C GLU A 68 -4.70 -4.07 -1.19
N VAL A 69 -4.09 -3.80 -2.33
CA VAL A 69 -3.14 -2.70 -2.48
C VAL A 69 -3.44 -1.86 -3.71
N ASN A 70 -3.33 -0.56 -3.56
CA ASN A 70 -3.39 0.41 -4.63
C ASN A 70 -2.08 1.18 -4.71
N TYR A 71 -1.55 1.35 -5.92
CA TYR A 71 -0.33 2.10 -6.17
C TYR A 71 -0.62 3.40 -6.92
N LYS A 72 0.00 4.48 -6.45
CA LYS A 72 0.01 5.77 -7.15
C LYS A 72 1.44 6.22 -7.34
N TRP A 73 1.84 6.41 -8.59
CA TRP A 73 3.07 7.07 -8.97
C TRP A 73 2.81 8.54 -9.28
N THR A 74 3.69 9.41 -8.78
CA THR A 74 3.71 10.83 -9.13
C THR A 74 5.14 11.20 -9.49
N VAL A 75 5.31 11.82 -10.65
CA VAL A 75 6.59 12.34 -11.13
C VAL A 75 6.42 13.83 -11.31
N THR A 76 7.30 14.63 -10.72
CA THR A 76 7.32 16.09 -10.84
C THR A 76 8.72 16.56 -11.22
N GLY A 77 8.81 17.53 -12.10
CA GLY A 77 10.07 18.10 -12.58
C GLY A 77 9.86 19.03 -13.76
N PRO A 78 10.92 19.41 -14.48
CA PRO A 78 10.79 20.23 -15.67
C PRO A 78 9.81 19.62 -16.67
N GLY A 79 8.93 20.45 -17.20
CA GLY A 79 8.03 20.13 -18.30
C GLY A 79 6.77 19.36 -17.96
N GLU A 80 6.74 18.46 -16.94
CA GLU A 80 5.57 17.62 -16.72
C GLU A 80 5.34 17.18 -15.26
N ALA A 81 4.04 17.03 -14.91
CA ALA A 81 3.59 16.27 -13.77
C ALA A 81 2.84 15.02 -14.26
N ILE A 82 3.44 13.84 -14.09
CA ILE A 82 2.85 12.58 -14.50
C ILE A 82 2.23 11.91 -13.28
N GLN A 83 0.97 11.44 -13.39
CA GLN A 83 0.34 10.62 -12.38
C GLN A 83 -0.16 9.33 -13.01
N ARG A 84 0.15 8.20 -12.39
CA ARG A 84 -0.30 6.88 -12.81
C ARG A 84 -0.85 6.09 -11.64
N TYR A 85 -1.94 5.37 -11.87
CA TYR A 85 -2.60 4.54 -10.87
C TYR A 85 -2.58 3.09 -11.31
N ARG A 86 -2.31 2.20 -10.36
CA ARG A 86 -2.54 0.76 -10.52
C ARG A 86 -3.25 0.24 -9.30
N LYS A 87 -4.25 -0.62 -9.53
CA LYS A 87 -4.92 -1.37 -8.48
C LYS A 87 -4.53 -2.85 -8.58
N SER A 88 -4.22 -3.46 -7.44
CA SER A 88 -4.14 -4.91 -7.29
C SER A 88 -5.34 -5.35 -6.44
N ALA A 89 -6.15 -6.27 -6.94
CA ALA A 89 -7.35 -6.72 -6.23
C ALA A 89 -7.03 -7.53 -4.97
N ILE A 90 -5.91 -8.25 -4.95
CA ILE A 90 -5.50 -9.11 -3.84
C ILE A 90 -4.02 -8.85 -3.55
N TYR A 91 -3.71 -8.64 -2.27
CA TYR A 91 -2.33 -8.55 -1.80
C TYR A 91 -1.91 -9.88 -1.15
N ASN A 92 -0.77 -10.39 -1.56
CA ASN A 92 -0.11 -11.55 -0.96
C ASN A 92 1.41 -11.41 -1.14
N GLU A 93 2.18 -12.35 -0.59
CA GLU A 93 3.64 -12.37 -0.67
C GLU A 93 4.20 -12.39 -2.10
N ASN A 94 3.41 -12.88 -3.05
CA ASN A 94 3.78 -12.97 -4.48
C ASN A 94 3.28 -11.77 -5.29
N THR A 95 2.64 -10.78 -4.66
CA THR A 95 2.18 -9.58 -5.37
C THR A 95 3.38 -8.86 -5.98
N PRO A 96 3.40 -8.65 -7.30
CA PRO A 96 4.52 -7.98 -7.96
C PRO A 96 4.75 -6.59 -7.39
N MET A 97 6.01 -6.27 -7.12
CA MET A 97 6.37 -4.93 -6.68
C MET A 97 6.13 -3.92 -7.80
N PRO A 98 5.63 -2.72 -7.45
CA PRO A 98 5.35 -1.71 -8.46
C PRO A 98 6.64 -1.24 -9.12
N THR A 99 6.62 -1.28 -10.43
CA THR A 99 7.64 -0.69 -11.29
C THR A 99 6.96 0.21 -12.31
N ASP A 100 7.62 1.27 -12.71
CA ASP A 100 7.19 2.10 -13.83
C ASP A 100 8.39 2.46 -14.70
N THR A 101 8.13 2.66 -15.99
CA THR A 101 9.13 3.10 -16.95
C THR A 101 8.77 4.49 -17.43
N ILE A 102 9.68 5.43 -17.24
CA ILE A 102 9.49 6.86 -17.52
C ILE A 102 10.50 7.29 -18.56
N THR A 103 10.07 8.10 -19.52
CA THR A 103 10.94 8.80 -20.45
C THR A 103 10.77 10.29 -20.20
N PHE A 104 11.86 10.98 -19.94
CA PHE A 104 11.89 12.40 -19.64
C PHE A 104 12.11 13.20 -20.92
N SER A 105 11.35 14.29 -21.11
CA SER A 105 11.45 15.15 -22.28
C SER A 105 12.47 16.29 -22.11
N GLU A 106 12.80 16.61 -20.88
CA GLU A 106 13.71 17.71 -20.54
C GLU A 106 14.74 17.26 -19.52
N SER A 107 15.93 17.85 -19.55
CA SER A 107 16.94 17.68 -18.50
C SER A 107 16.59 18.49 -17.26
N GLY A 108 17.09 18.06 -16.12
CA GLY A 108 16.89 18.74 -14.85
C GLY A 108 16.56 17.81 -13.71
N ARG A 109 16.11 18.40 -12.60
CA ARG A 109 15.86 17.69 -11.35
C ARG A 109 14.43 17.19 -11.26
N TYR A 110 14.27 15.89 -11.10
CA TYR A 110 12.98 15.21 -10.98
C TYR A 110 12.79 14.60 -9.61
N ASN A 111 11.53 14.59 -9.14
CA ASN A 111 11.11 13.91 -7.95
C ASN A 111 10.06 12.84 -8.31
N VAL A 112 10.32 11.61 -7.89
CA VAL A 112 9.42 10.47 -8.08
C VAL A 112 8.89 10.02 -6.73
N VAL A 113 7.58 9.96 -6.59
CA VAL A 113 6.88 9.52 -5.38
C VAL A 113 6.00 8.32 -5.71
N LEU A 114 6.19 7.23 -4.98
CA LEU A 114 5.27 6.10 -4.93
C LEU A 114 4.47 6.14 -3.63
N VAL A 115 3.15 6.11 -3.74
CA VAL A 115 2.26 5.86 -2.62
C VAL A 115 1.62 4.49 -2.80
N ALA A 116 1.88 3.57 -1.88
CA ALA A 116 1.23 2.27 -1.78
C ALA A 116 0.22 2.31 -0.63
N SER A 117 -1.05 2.05 -0.92
CA SER A 117 -2.13 2.03 0.07
C SER A 117 -2.66 0.61 0.20
N TYR A 118 -2.51 0.01 1.37
CA TYR A 118 -2.94 -1.35 1.69
C TYR A 118 -4.19 -1.32 2.55
N GLU A 119 -5.21 -2.03 2.15
CA GLU A 119 -6.38 -2.24 2.98
C GLU A 119 -6.11 -3.33 4.02
N VAL A 120 -6.57 -3.08 5.25
CA VAL A 120 -6.27 -3.90 6.42
C VAL A 120 -7.44 -4.81 6.75
N ALA A 121 -7.16 -6.11 6.90
CA ALA A 121 -8.09 -7.07 7.48
C ALA A 121 -7.85 -7.15 8.99
N GLY A 122 -8.70 -6.51 9.79
CA GLY A 122 -8.57 -6.50 11.24
C GLY A 122 -8.10 -5.16 11.82
N VAL A 123 -7.32 -5.22 12.89
CA VAL A 123 -6.81 -4.03 13.58
C VAL A 123 -5.36 -3.78 13.18
N GLY A 124 -5.08 -2.59 12.67
CA GLY A 124 -3.71 -2.15 12.41
C GLY A 124 -3.01 -1.66 13.67
N LYS A 125 -1.75 -1.99 13.83
CA LYS A 125 -0.90 -1.30 14.81
C LYS A 125 -0.59 0.09 14.29
N GLY A 126 -0.83 1.10 15.10
CA GLY A 126 -0.56 2.50 14.80
C GLY A 126 0.94 2.83 14.79
N GLN A 127 1.72 2.11 14.00
CA GLN A 127 3.14 2.39 13.83
C GLN A 127 3.36 3.26 12.60
N SER A 128 4.26 4.19 12.73
CA SER A 128 4.81 4.95 11.61
C SER A 128 6.33 4.90 11.68
N PHE A 129 6.98 4.87 10.54
CA PHE A 129 8.42 5.07 10.46
C PHE A 129 8.71 6.12 9.40
N THR A 130 9.84 6.79 9.54
CA THR A 130 10.38 7.68 8.54
C THR A 130 11.87 7.40 8.42
N GLU A 131 12.31 7.06 7.22
CA GLU A 131 13.72 6.91 6.89
C GLU A 131 14.11 7.99 5.87
N ASN A 132 15.19 8.70 6.15
CA ASN A 132 15.72 9.72 5.25
C ASN A 132 17.11 9.31 4.81
N PHE A 133 17.28 9.17 3.50
CA PHE A 133 18.58 8.99 2.87
C PHE A 133 18.85 10.14 1.91
N PRO A 134 20.11 10.50 1.61
CA PRO A 134 20.39 11.54 0.60
C PRO A 134 19.67 11.24 -0.71
N GLY A 135 18.74 12.14 -1.10
CA GLY A 135 17.89 12.00 -2.29
C GLY A 135 16.88 10.85 -2.27
N ARG A 136 16.64 10.23 -1.09
CA ARG A 136 15.68 9.15 -0.91
C ARG A 136 14.94 9.35 0.40
N GLN A 137 13.65 9.11 0.39
CA GLN A 137 12.81 9.17 1.58
C GLN A 137 11.81 8.04 1.59
N GLY A 138 11.47 7.56 2.78
CA GLY A 138 10.43 6.57 2.97
C GLY A 138 9.65 6.84 4.26
N SER A 139 8.36 6.62 4.23
CA SER A 139 7.50 6.69 5.41
C SER A 139 6.39 5.65 5.33
N ALA A 140 5.93 5.19 6.48
CA ALA A 140 4.74 4.37 6.57
C ALA A 140 3.84 4.87 7.70
N LYS A 141 2.52 4.85 7.47
CA LYS A 141 1.53 5.32 8.41
C LYS A 141 0.29 4.44 8.38
N TYR A 142 -0.23 4.10 9.56
CA TYR A 142 -1.56 3.51 9.69
C TYR A 142 -2.62 4.61 9.82
N GLU A 143 -3.62 4.57 8.96
CA GLU A 143 -4.78 5.46 8.95
C GLU A 143 -5.98 4.69 9.50
N GLY A 144 -6.19 4.74 10.83
CA GLY A 144 -7.17 3.92 11.54
C GLY A 144 -8.62 4.16 11.11
N SER A 145 -8.98 5.41 10.78
CA SER A 145 -10.32 5.75 10.28
C SER A 145 -10.63 5.13 8.90
N ALA A 146 -9.62 4.86 8.12
CA ALA A 146 -9.74 4.28 6.79
C ALA A 146 -9.36 2.79 6.73
N LEU A 147 -8.99 2.19 7.89
CA LEU A 147 -8.46 0.82 7.98
C LEU A 147 -7.39 0.51 6.92
N ARG A 148 -6.41 1.40 6.82
CA ARG A 148 -5.43 1.39 5.74
C ARG A 148 -4.02 1.64 6.25
N TYR A 149 -3.05 0.92 5.68
CA TYR A 149 -1.66 1.31 5.74
C TYR A 149 -1.28 2.08 4.47
N ARG A 150 -0.63 3.22 4.65
CA ARG A 150 -0.04 3.99 3.57
C ARG A 150 1.47 3.99 3.71
N VAL A 151 2.15 3.54 2.65
CA VAL A 151 3.61 3.62 2.51
C VAL A 151 3.91 4.63 1.41
N THR A 152 4.80 5.57 1.69
CA THR A 152 5.27 6.55 0.72
C THR A 152 6.77 6.37 0.55
N LEU A 153 7.21 6.18 -0.68
CA LEU A 153 8.63 6.14 -1.04
C LEU A 153 8.90 7.29 -2.01
N GLU A 154 10.00 7.98 -1.81
CA GLU A 154 10.35 9.16 -2.60
C GLU A 154 11.81 9.10 -3.01
N ARG A 155 12.10 9.55 -4.22
CA ARG A 155 13.46 9.73 -4.72
C ARG A 155 13.57 10.92 -5.65
N THR A 156 14.56 11.76 -5.39
CA THR A 156 14.96 12.84 -6.25
C THR A 156 16.25 12.46 -6.99
N PHE A 157 16.34 12.80 -8.28
CA PHE A 157 17.52 12.56 -9.12
C PHE A 157 17.57 13.57 -10.26
N ASP A 158 18.72 13.68 -10.87
CA ASP A 158 18.94 14.56 -12.03
C ASP A 158 18.88 13.75 -13.32
N VAL A 159 18.28 14.33 -14.37
CA VAL A 159 18.23 13.81 -15.74
C VAL A 159 19.16 14.70 -16.57
N GLU A 160 20.13 14.07 -17.22
CA GLU A 160 21.10 14.72 -18.10
C GLU A 160 20.56 14.83 -19.55
N ASP A 161 21.17 15.68 -20.33
CA ASP A 161 20.90 15.81 -21.78
C ASP A 161 21.29 14.53 -22.58
#